data_d472992600e06f9ae8cad2a75c77276b
#
_entry.id   d472992600e06f9ae8cad2a75c77276b
#
_cell.length_a   1.000
_cell.length_b   1.000
_cell.length_c   1.000
_cell.angle_alpha   90.00
_cell.angle_beta   90.00
_cell.angle_gamma   90.00
#
_symmetry.space_group_name_H-M   'P 1'
#
loop_
_entity.id
_entity.type
_entity.pdbx_description
1 polymer ?
#
loop_
_entity_poly.entity_id
_entity_poly.type
_entity_poly.pdbx_seq_one_letter_code
_entity_poly.pdbx_strand_id
1 'polypeptide(L)'
;MKTSAAPTVASASQKIEARFIRKIEQFRNDEIRLVMRDRVPSHQVACVNWEEYPYAPKVTFRIAHSDDALAVMFEVEEDHLRAVAMSAEENVWEDSCVEFFVENPAGEGYFNFEVNCIGTMLAAKRLSRTEATLFNAEQMAQIRHFGSLAKAPIDSRGVGQKWWMVEVIPFSLLGLKSAPKSLRCNFYKCGDKCDRPHFLSWSPIDKPEPNFHCPEFFGEVILV
;
A
#
# COMPACT_ATOMS: atom_id res chain seq x y z
N MET A 1 7.69 -31.49 -33.94
CA MET A 1 6.61 -31.46 -32.95
C MET A 1 6.49 -30.01 -32.46
N LYS A 2 5.40 -29.33 -32.79
CA LYS A 2 5.16 -27.95 -32.36
C LYS A 2 4.51 -28.03 -30.96
N THR A 3 5.24 -27.63 -29.94
CA THR A 3 4.66 -27.43 -28.60
C THR A 3 3.76 -26.19 -28.63
N SER A 4 2.47 -26.44 -28.52
CA SER A 4 1.45 -25.41 -28.36
C SER A 4 1.66 -24.79 -26.97
N ALA A 5 2.06 -23.52 -26.93
CA ALA A 5 2.01 -22.73 -25.72
C ALA A 5 0.52 -22.58 -25.32
N ALA A 6 0.18 -22.94 -24.08
CA ALA A 6 -1.13 -22.69 -23.52
C ALA A 6 -1.39 -21.17 -23.50
N PRO A 7 -2.62 -20.71 -23.77
CA PRO A 7 -2.93 -19.30 -23.70
C PRO A 7 -2.79 -18.83 -22.25
N THR A 8 -1.93 -17.83 -22.03
CA THR A 8 -1.83 -17.11 -20.76
C THR A 8 -3.20 -16.46 -20.52
N VAL A 9 -3.91 -16.96 -19.52
CA VAL A 9 -5.15 -16.32 -19.06
C VAL A 9 -4.73 -14.98 -18.50
N ALA A 10 -5.05 -13.90 -19.19
CA ALA A 10 -4.89 -12.56 -18.65
C ALA A 10 -5.68 -12.53 -17.33
N SER A 11 -4.96 -12.43 -16.22
CA SER A 11 -5.58 -12.29 -14.89
C SER A 11 -6.47 -11.05 -14.93
N ALA A 12 -7.77 -11.23 -14.70
CA ALA A 12 -8.72 -10.13 -14.67
C ALA A 12 -8.26 -9.13 -13.58
N SER A 13 -8.12 -7.87 -13.95
CA SER A 13 -7.79 -6.80 -13.01
C SER A 13 -8.76 -6.82 -11.83
N GLN A 14 -8.23 -6.77 -10.60
CA GLN A 14 -9.04 -6.74 -9.38
C GLN A 14 -9.88 -5.47 -9.34
N LYS A 15 -11.12 -5.59 -8.81
CA LYS A 15 -12.03 -4.46 -8.67
C LYS A 15 -12.73 -4.51 -7.31
N ILE A 16 -12.70 -3.39 -6.60
CA ILE A 16 -13.34 -3.24 -5.28
C ILE A 16 -14.00 -1.87 -5.15
N GLU A 17 -14.76 -1.68 -4.05
CA GLU A 17 -15.40 -0.42 -3.71
C GLU A 17 -14.74 0.19 -2.46
N ALA A 18 -14.45 1.50 -2.53
CA ALA A 18 -14.09 2.31 -1.39
C ALA A 18 -15.34 2.98 -0.83
N ARG A 19 -15.61 2.76 0.48
CA ARG A 19 -16.79 3.28 1.14
C ARG A 19 -16.67 4.76 1.46
N PHE A 20 -17.73 5.53 1.21
CA PHE A 20 -17.82 6.91 1.66
C PHE A 20 -17.99 7.01 3.18
N ILE A 21 -17.10 7.75 3.84
CA ILE A 21 -17.18 8.11 5.26
C ILE A 21 -17.01 9.62 5.36
N ARG A 22 -18.11 10.31 5.61
CA ARG A 22 -18.14 11.76 5.65
C ARG A 22 -17.09 12.32 6.60
N LYS A 23 -16.16 13.15 6.09
CA LYS A 23 -15.13 13.88 6.85
C LYS A 23 -14.22 12.96 7.69
N ILE A 24 -13.90 11.76 7.18
CA ILE A 24 -13.03 10.81 7.88
C ILE A 24 -11.66 11.44 8.24
N GLU A 25 -11.18 12.36 7.43
CA GLU A 25 -9.92 13.09 7.66
C GLU A 25 -9.97 14.02 8.89
N GLN A 26 -11.16 14.32 9.41
CA GLN A 26 -11.35 15.16 10.60
C GLN A 26 -11.52 14.36 11.89
N PHE A 27 -11.67 13.03 11.78
CA PHE A 27 -11.80 12.16 12.95
C PHE A 27 -10.46 12.05 13.69
N ARG A 28 -10.52 11.72 15.01
CA ARG A 28 -9.31 11.36 15.76
C ARG A 28 -8.77 10.01 15.27
N ASN A 29 -7.50 9.73 15.55
CA ASN A 29 -6.85 8.50 15.09
C ASN A 29 -7.57 7.22 15.56
N ASP A 30 -8.01 7.18 16.81
CA ASP A 30 -8.77 6.07 17.36
C ASP A 30 -10.14 5.89 16.69
N GLU A 31 -10.83 6.99 16.37
CA GLU A 31 -12.11 6.98 15.67
C GLU A 31 -11.97 6.50 14.22
N ILE A 32 -10.93 6.97 13.49
CA ILE A 32 -10.65 6.47 12.13
C ILE A 32 -10.44 4.97 12.16
N ARG A 33 -9.56 4.48 13.05
CA ARG A 33 -9.27 3.06 13.18
C ARG A 33 -10.53 2.23 13.45
N LEU A 34 -11.37 2.67 14.37
CA LEU A 34 -12.62 1.96 14.71
C LEU A 34 -13.58 1.92 13.52
N VAL A 35 -13.80 3.06 12.86
CA VAL A 35 -14.69 3.13 11.68
C VAL A 35 -14.16 2.28 10.54
N MET A 36 -12.86 2.35 10.24
CA MET A 36 -12.24 1.51 9.21
C MET A 36 -12.44 0.03 9.50
N ARG A 37 -12.18 -0.41 10.74
CA ARG A 37 -12.33 -1.81 11.13
C ARG A 37 -13.78 -2.28 11.10
N ASP A 38 -14.72 -1.48 11.59
CA ASP A 38 -16.07 -1.93 11.90
C ASP A 38 -17.05 -1.69 10.72
N ARG A 39 -16.75 -0.75 9.82
CA ARG A 39 -17.68 -0.35 8.75
C ARG A 39 -17.14 -0.49 7.33
N VAL A 40 -15.83 -0.69 7.14
CA VAL A 40 -15.22 -0.77 5.82
C VAL A 40 -14.86 -2.22 5.50
N PRO A 41 -15.26 -2.76 4.33
CA PRO A 41 -14.90 -4.11 3.92
C PRO A 41 -13.39 -4.34 3.92
N SER A 42 -12.98 -5.56 4.30
CA SER A 42 -11.59 -5.99 4.31
C SER A 42 -11.27 -6.74 3.01
N HIS A 43 -10.12 -6.47 2.43
CA HIS A 43 -9.56 -7.15 1.26
C HIS A 43 -8.19 -7.71 1.59
N GLN A 44 -7.73 -8.73 0.85
CA GLN A 44 -6.46 -9.38 1.12
C GLN A 44 -5.35 -8.88 0.16
N VAL A 45 -4.14 -8.70 0.69
CA VAL A 45 -2.91 -8.60 -0.09
C VAL A 45 -2.27 -9.99 -0.07
N ALA A 46 -2.59 -10.83 -1.06
CA ALA A 46 -2.28 -12.26 -0.98
C ALA A 46 -1.74 -12.86 -2.29
N CYS A 47 -1.54 -12.06 -3.35
CA CYS A 47 -0.91 -12.55 -4.57
C CYS A 47 0.58 -12.74 -4.34
N VAL A 48 1.04 -14.00 -4.32
CA VAL A 48 2.45 -14.38 -4.38
C VAL A 48 2.84 -14.44 -5.86
N ASN A 49 3.42 -13.35 -6.36
CA ASN A 49 3.69 -13.23 -7.80
C ASN A 49 5.00 -13.92 -8.23
N TRP A 50 5.89 -14.22 -7.28
CA TRP A 50 7.23 -14.77 -7.55
C TRP A 50 7.46 -16.00 -6.67
N GLU A 51 7.57 -17.16 -7.29
CA GLU A 51 7.70 -18.47 -6.61
C GLU A 51 8.98 -18.59 -5.75
N GLU A 52 10.02 -17.82 -6.08
CA GLU A 52 11.26 -17.76 -5.30
C GLU A 52 11.08 -17.12 -3.93
N TYR A 53 9.98 -16.40 -3.71
CA TYR A 53 9.63 -15.71 -2.47
C TYR A 53 8.29 -16.21 -1.91
N PRO A 54 8.20 -17.48 -1.50
CA PRO A 54 6.92 -18.12 -1.18
C PRO A 54 6.33 -17.72 0.18
N TYR A 55 7.07 -16.96 0.99
CA TYR A 55 6.54 -16.52 2.28
C TYR A 55 5.43 -15.51 2.09
N ALA A 56 4.26 -15.82 2.65
CA ALA A 56 3.08 -15.01 2.57
C ALA A 56 2.54 -14.71 3.98
N PRO A 57 2.96 -13.58 4.59
CA PRO A 57 2.31 -13.09 5.80
C PRO A 57 0.82 -12.83 5.55
N LYS A 58 0.01 -12.86 6.61
CA LYS A 58 -1.40 -12.50 6.50
C LYS A 58 -1.52 -10.98 6.46
N VAL A 59 -2.02 -10.47 5.36
CA VAL A 59 -2.17 -9.04 5.15
C VAL A 59 -3.57 -8.74 4.63
N THR A 60 -4.24 -7.83 5.31
CA THR A 60 -5.50 -7.26 4.84
C THR A 60 -5.40 -5.75 4.77
N PHE A 61 -6.19 -5.17 3.88
CA PHE A 61 -6.38 -3.74 3.83
C PHE A 61 -7.86 -3.36 3.76
N ARG A 62 -8.15 -2.13 4.12
CA ARG A 62 -9.43 -1.46 3.95
C ARG A 62 -9.21 -0.12 3.32
N ILE A 63 -10.12 0.30 2.46
CA ILE A 63 -10.08 1.61 1.82
C ILE A 63 -11.44 2.30 1.93
N ALA A 64 -11.39 3.56 2.36
CA ALA A 64 -12.55 4.45 2.42
C ALA A 64 -12.17 5.82 1.87
N HIS A 65 -13.17 6.65 1.62
CA HIS A 65 -12.95 8.03 1.19
C HIS A 65 -13.94 8.99 1.84
N SER A 66 -13.61 10.26 1.85
CA SER A 66 -14.54 11.39 2.01
C SER A 66 -14.59 12.19 0.71
N ASP A 67 -15.10 13.40 0.76
CA ASP A 67 -15.00 14.36 -0.35
C ASP A 67 -13.56 14.81 -0.59
N ASP A 68 -12.72 14.83 0.46
CA ASP A 68 -11.42 15.50 0.49
C ASP A 68 -10.22 14.55 0.60
N ALA A 69 -10.41 13.30 1.04
CA ALA A 69 -9.29 12.39 1.32
C ALA A 69 -9.63 10.91 1.11
N LEU A 70 -8.58 10.12 0.86
CA LEU A 70 -8.58 8.66 1.02
C LEU A 70 -8.12 8.30 2.43
N ALA A 71 -8.68 7.21 2.98
CA ALA A 71 -8.17 6.54 4.16
C ALA A 71 -7.88 5.08 3.81
N VAL A 72 -6.64 4.64 4.02
CA VAL A 72 -6.19 3.26 3.82
C VAL A 72 -5.76 2.71 5.17
N MET A 73 -6.18 1.50 5.51
CA MET A 73 -5.76 0.80 6.72
C MET A 73 -5.25 -0.57 6.36
N PHE A 74 -4.05 -0.90 6.79
CA PHE A 74 -3.47 -2.23 6.70
C PHE A 74 -3.46 -2.91 8.07
N GLU A 75 -3.71 -4.23 8.07
CA GLU A 75 -3.52 -5.11 9.22
C GLU A 75 -2.64 -6.28 8.77
N VAL A 76 -1.56 -6.50 9.50
CA VAL A 76 -0.52 -7.48 9.16
C VAL A 76 -0.29 -8.44 10.31
N GLU A 77 -0.12 -9.73 9.99
CA GLU A 77 0.37 -10.77 10.90
C GLU A 77 1.54 -11.49 10.21
N GLU A 78 2.75 -11.32 10.76
CA GLU A 78 3.99 -11.85 10.21
C GLU A 78 4.94 -12.35 11.31
N ASP A 79 5.99 -13.10 10.92
CA ASP A 79 6.87 -13.76 11.90
C ASP A 79 8.13 -12.97 12.22
N HIS A 80 8.47 -11.97 11.42
CA HIS A 80 9.62 -11.10 11.64
C HIS A 80 9.22 -9.63 11.46
N LEU A 81 9.22 -8.88 12.56
CA LEU A 81 9.12 -7.43 12.54
C LEU A 81 10.51 -6.83 12.42
N ARG A 82 10.79 -6.25 11.29
CA ARG A 82 12.01 -5.50 11.05
C ARG A 82 11.64 -4.06 10.67
N ALA A 83 12.22 -3.09 11.37
CA ALA A 83 12.18 -1.69 10.98
C ALA A 83 13.42 -0.98 11.50
N VAL A 84 14.32 -0.61 10.61
CA VAL A 84 15.56 0.11 10.89
C VAL A 84 15.58 1.48 10.20
N ALA A 85 14.84 1.64 9.12
CA ALA A 85 14.68 2.93 8.45
C ALA A 85 13.90 3.90 9.34
N MET A 86 14.52 5.03 9.69
CA MET A 86 13.98 6.05 10.58
C MET A 86 13.64 7.35 9.85
N SER A 87 14.07 7.48 8.60
CA SER A 87 13.83 8.63 7.73
C SER A 87 13.30 8.21 6.35
N ALA A 88 12.62 9.10 5.66
CA ALA A 88 12.11 8.87 4.30
C ALA A 88 13.21 8.76 3.22
N GLU A 89 14.44 9.11 3.57
CA GLU A 89 15.62 9.00 2.68
C GLU A 89 16.24 7.60 2.72
N GLU A 90 15.83 6.76 3.68
CA GLU A 90 16.29 5.38 3.84
C GLU A 90 15.36 4.43 3.08
N ASN A 91 15.83 3.21 2.84
CA ASN A 91 15.12 2.18 2.09
C ASN A 91 13.98 1.56 2.92
N VAL A 92 12.86 2.26 3.05
CA VAL A 92 11.70 1.87 3.86
C VAL A 92 11.16 0.48 3.46
N TRP A 93 11.20 0.13 2.17
CA TRP A 93 10.78 -1.16 1.61
C TRP A 93 11.62 -2.36 2.03
N GLU A 94 12.83 -2.14 2.55
CA GLU A 94 13.67 -3.21 3.09
C GLU A 94 13.18 -3.73 4.46
N ASP A 95 12.32 -2.97 5.13
CA ASP A 95 11.70 -3.28 6.41
C ASP A 95 10.38 -4.05 6.25
N SER A 96 9.75 -4.42 7.36
CA SER A 96 8.33 -4.82 7.38
C SER A 96 7.48 -3.64 6.90
N CYS A 97 7.16 -3.62 5.60
CA CYS A 97 6.58 -2.49 4.90
C CYS A 97 5.24 -2.84 4.26
N VAL A 98 4.32 -1.89 4.26
CA VAL A 98 3.11 -1.90 3.45
C VAL A 98 3.12 -0.69 2.52
N GLU A 99 2.51 -0.86 1.32
CA GLU A 99 2.58 0.18 0.31
C GLU A 99 1.24 0.35 -0.39
N PHE A 100 0.91 1.59 -0.70
CA PHE A 100 -0.22 1.97 -1.52
C PHE A 100 0.28 2.77 -2.73
N PHE A 101 0.05 2.24 -3.93
CA PHE A 101 0.38 2.93 -5.18
C PHE A 101 -0.90 3.28 -5.92
N VAL A 102 -0.97 4.48 -6.44
CA VAL A 102 -2.14 4.99 -7.18
C VAL A 102 -1.71 5.72 -8.43
N GLU A 103 -2.36 5.39 -9.57
CA GLU A 103 -2.14 6.09 -10.83
C GLU A 103 -2.43 7.59 -10.66
N ASN A 104 -1.64 8.43 -11.30
CA ASN A 104 -1.88 9.87 -11.22
C ASN A 104 -3.16 10.26 -11.97
N PRO A 105 -4.25 10.58 -11.27
CA PRO A 105 -5.54 10.86 -11.92
C PRO A 105 -5.55 12.20 -12.67
N ALA A 106 -4.53 13.04 -12.47
CA ALA A 106 -4.42 14.36 -13.09
C ALA A 106 -3.39 14.40 -14.24
N GLY A 107 -2.79 13.26 -14.62
CA GLY A 107 -1.80 13.23 -15.70
C GLY A 107 -0.97 11.94 -15.73
N GLU A 108 0.28 12.02 -16.19
CA GLU A 108 1.15 10.87 -16.34
C GLU A 108 1.76 10.40 -15.02
N GLY A 109 2.09 9.10 -14.96
CA GLY A 109 2.77 8.47 -13.84
C GLY A 109 1.83 8.02 -12.73
N TYR A 110 2.38 7.84 -11.54
CA TYR A 110 1.67 7.36 -10.36
C TYR A 110 2.29 7.95 -9.09
N PHE A 111 1.58 7.81 -7.98
CA PHE A 111 2.08 8.11 -6.64
C PHE A 111 2.33 6.80 -5.91
N ASN A 112 3.37 6.76 -5.07
CA ASN A 112 3.62 5.69 -4.13
C ASN A 112 3.72 6.23 -2.71
N PHE A 113 3.14 5.48 -1.78
CA PHE A 113 3.18 5.70 -0.33
C PHE A 113 3.65 4.39 0.28
N GLU A 114 4.86 4.39 0.82
CA GLU A 114 5.52 3.22 1.41
C GLU A 114 5.75 3.52 2.89
N VAL A 115 5.27 2.66 3.77
CA VAL A 115 5.38 2.89 5.22
C VAL A 115 5.79 1.60 5.92
N ASN A 116 6.86 1.66 6.72
CA ASN A 116 7.27 0.53 7.54
C ASN A 116 6.41 0.41 8.81
N CYS A 117 6.52 -0.71 9.51
CA CYS A 117 5.68 -1.04 10.65
C CYS A 117 5.77 -0.06 11.84
N ILE A 118 6.81 0.78 11.91
CA ILE A 118 6.98 1.83 12.93
C ILE A 118 6.57 3.23 12.44
N GLY A 119 6.05 3.35 11.21
CA GLY A 119 5.54 4.60 10.67
C GLY A 119 6.61 5.51 10.05
N THR A 120 7.76 4.99 9.62
CA THR A 120 8.62 5.75 8.69
C THR A 120 8.03 5.63 7.31
N MET A 121 7.74 6.76 6.67
CA MET A 121 7.05 6.82 5.39
C MET A 121 7.90 7.50 4.33
N LEU A 122 7.94 6.90 3.15
CA LEU A 122 8.39 7.50 1.90
C LEU A 122 7.17 7.74 1.02
N ALA A 123 7.05 8.95 0.45
CA ALA A 123 6.04 9.23 -0.57
C ALA A 123 6.69 9.94 -1.76
N ALA A 124 6.25 9.58 -2.96
CA ALA A 124 6.77 10.17 -4.19
C ALA A 124 5.71 10.20 -5.30
N LYS A 125 5.91 11.12 -6.24
CA LYS A 125 5.33 11.07 -7.58
C LYS A 125 6.36 10.46 -8.53
N ARG A 126 5.96 9.48 -9.35
CA ARG A 126 6.86 8.73 -10.22
C ARG A 126 6.36 8.71 -11.66
N LEU A 127 7.30 8.77 -12.60
CA LEU A 127 7.07 8.41 -14.00
C LEU A 127 7.51 6.97 -14.27
N SER A 128 8.50 6.47 -13.52
CA SER A 128 8.98 5.08 -13.56
C SER A 128 9.56 4.68 -12.20
N ARG A 129 10.08 3.44 -12.09
CA ARG A 129 10.79 2.98 -10.89
C ARG A 129 11.99 3.88 -10.54
N THR A 130 12.69 4.37 -11.53
CA THR A 130 13.94 5.14 -11.37
C THR A 130 13.74 6.66 -11.47
N GLU A 131 12.59 7.10 -11.97
CA GLU A 131 12.29 8.52 -12.14
C GLU A 131 11.22 8.94 -11.12
N ALA A 132 11.68 9.46 -9.99
CA ALA A 132 10.87 9.83 -8.84
C ALA A 132 11.12 11.26 -8.38
N THR A 133 10.05 11.94 -8.01
CA THR A 133 10.09 13.19 -7.25
C THR A 133 9.54 12.90 -5.86
N LEU A 134 10.42 12.88 -4.86
CA LEU A 134 10.02 12.70 -3.47
C LEU A 134 9.13 13.84 -3.00
N PHE A 135 8.19 13.55 -2.15
CA PHE A 135 7.40 14.58 -1.47
C PHE A 135 8.29 15.37 -0.53
N ASN A 136 8.18 16.71 -0.60
CA ASN A 136 8.85 17.59 0.33
C ASN A 136 8.18 17.58 1.72
N ALA A 137 8.80 18.24 2.69
CA ALA A 137 8.31 18.27 4.07
C ALA A 137 6.88 18.83 4.20
N GLU A 138 6.50 19.81 3.36
CA GLU A 138 5.16 20.42 3.37
C GLU A 138 4.11 19.43 2.84
N GLN A 139 4.42 18.65 1.79
CA GLN A 139 3.56 17.61 1.26
C GLN A 139 3.44 16.44 2.25
N MET A 140 4.55 15.99 2.83
CA MET A 140 4.57 14.94 3.85
C MET A 140 3.73 15.31 5.09
N ALA A 141 3.78 16.57 5.53
CA ALA A 141 3.00 17.06 6.66
C ALA A 141 1.47 17.03 6.43
N GLN A 142 1.01 16.94 5.19
CA GLN A 142 -0.41 16.80 4.86
C GLN A 142 -0.89 15.36 4.97
N ILE A 143 0.01 14.38 4.89
CA ILE A 143 -0.34 12.95 5.05
C ILE A 143 -0.37 12.63 6.53
N ARG A 144 -1.54 12.28 7.04
CA ARG A 144 -1.64 11.75 8.39
C ARG A 144 -1.50 10.24 8.35
N HIS A 145 -0.51 9.70 9.06
CA HIS A 145 -0.36 8.26 9.23
C HIS A 145 -0.07 7.92 10.68
N PHE A 146 -0.53 6.76 11.13
CA PHE A 146 -0.37 6.28 12.50
C PHE A 146 -0.56 4.76 12.57
N GLY A 147 0.11 4.11 13.49
CA GLY A 147 0.12 2.66 13.62
C GLY A 147 0.11 2.16 15.05
N SER A 148 0.23 0.83 15.20
CA SER A 148 0.20 0.15 16.51
C SER A 148 1.52 0.15 17.24
N LEU A 149 2.64 0.32 16.52
CA LEU A 149 3.97 0.24 17.08
C LEU A 149 4.54 1.64 17.35
N ALA A 150 5.37 1.74 18.37
CA ALA A 150 6.10 2.97 18.65
C ALA A 150 7.14 3.24 17.56
N LYS A 151 7.42 4.52 17.29
CA LYS A 151 8.46 4.93 16.34
C LYS A 151 9.85 4.74 16.95
N ALA A 152 10.29 3.49 16.99
CA ALA A 152 11.61 3.08 17.46
C ALA A 152 12.08 1.86 16.64
N PRO A 153 13.40 1.73 16.36
CA PRO A 153 13.90 0.57 15.63
C PRO A 153 13.49 -0.74 16.29
N ILE A 154 13.12 -1.72 15.47
CA ILE A 154 12.75 -3.06 15.91
C ILE A 154 13.36 -4.11 15.00
N ASP A 155 13.82 -5.21 15.58
CA ASP A 155 14.23 -6.44 14.91
C ASP A 155 13.80 -7.61 15.81
N SER A 156 12.54 -8.04 15.64
CA SER A 156 11.88 -9.00 16.52
C SER A 156 11.36 -10.19 15.74
N ARG A 157 11.76 -11.39 16.17
CA ARG A 157 11.30 -12.66 15.61
C ARG A 157 10.28 -13.32 16.53
N GLY A 158 9.18 -13.79 15.96
CA GLY A 158 8.14 -14.48 16.71
C GLY A 158 6.93 -14.78 15.83
N VAL A 159 6.35 -15.95 16.00
CA VAL A 159 5.22 -16.41 15.17
C VAL A 159 4.00 -15.51 15.36
N GLY A 160 3.47 -15.02 14.25
CA GLY A 160 2.17 -14.32 14.23
C GLY A 160 2.17 -12.97 14.93
N GLN A 161 3.26 -12.22 14.87
CA GLN A 161 3.32 -10.85 15.37
C GLN A 161 2.38 -9.93 14.58
N LYS A 162 1.62 -9.10 15.26
CA LYS A 162 0.56 -8.29 14.66
C LYS A 162 0.86 -6.80 14.75
N TRP A 163 0.61 -6.11 13.66
CA TRP A 163 0.63 -4.66 13.62
C TRP A 163 -0.39 -4.13 12.60
N TRP A 164 -0.66 -2.87 12.70
CA TRP A 164 -1.55 -2.18 11.76
C TRP A 164 -1.03 -0.77 11.49
N MET A 165 -1.39 -0.25 10.33
CA MET A 165 -1.07 1.11 9.87
C MET A 165 -2.31 1.73 9.22
N VAL A 166 -2.53 3.01 9.48
CA VAL A 166 -3.55 3.83 8.82
C VAL A 166 -2.87 5.01 8.15
N GLU A 167 -3.29 5.30 6.93
CA GLU A 167 -2.86 6.44 6.13
C GLU A 167 -4.10 7.24 5.73
N VAL A 168 -4.05 8.57 5.90
CA VAL A 168 -5.08 9.49 5.41
C VAL A 168 -4.40 10.46 4.45
N ILE A 169 -4.74 10.33 3.18
CA ILE A 169 -4.07 11.01 2.05
C ILE A 169 -5.07 11.99 1.42
N PRO A 170 -4.85 13.31 1.52
CA PRO A 170 -5.69 14.29 0.86
C PRO A 170 -5.69 14.15 -0.67
N PHE A 171 -6.85 14.26 -1.30
CA PHE A 171 -6.94 14.25 -2.77
C PHE A 171 -6.14 15.38 -3.44
N SER A 172 -5.95 16.49 -2.75
CA SER A 172 -5.12 17.61 -3.23
C SER A 172 -3.67 17.19 -3.51
N LEU A 173 -3.10 16.23 -2.76
CA LEU A 173 -1.76 15.69 -3.02
C LEU A 173 -1.70 14.86 -4.30
N LEU A 174 -2.84 14.32 -4.75
CA LEU A 174 -2.99 13.61 -6.02
C LEU A 174 -3.38 14.55 -7.18
N GLY A 175 -3.38 15.87 -6.95
CA GLY A 175 -3.79 16.87 -7.94
C GLY A 175 -5.30 16.96 -8.16
N LEU A 176 -6.12 16.39 -7.29
CA LEU A 176 -7.58 16.39 -7.39
C LEU A 176 -8.21 17.42 -6.45
N LYS A 177 -9.33 17.99 -6.88
CA LYS A 177 -10.13 18.94 -6.06
C LYS A 177 -11.19 18.25 -5.20
N SER A 178 -11.53 17.02 -5.53
CA SER A 178 -12.55 16.21 -4.83
C SER A 178 -12.39 14.75 -5.21
N ALA A 179 -13.12 13.86 -4.54
CA ALA A 179 -13.14 12.43 -4.82
C ALA A 179 -13.49 12.15 -6.30
N PRO A 180 -12.68 11.36 -7.03
CA PRO A 180 -13.01 10.91 -8.38
C PRO A 180 -14.02 9.75 -8.32
N LYS A 181 -14.56 9.32 -9.47
CA LYS A 181 -15.44 8.15 -9.52
C LYS A 181 -14.72 6.84 -9.28
N SER A 182 -13.48 6.73 -9.73
CA SER A 182 -12.61 5.57 -9.51
C SER A 182 -11.15 5.98 -9.54
N LEU A 183 -10.31 5.09 -9.00
CA LEU A 183 -8.85 5.17 -9.03
C LEU A 183 -8.30 3.83 -9.49
N ARG A 184 -7.23 3.85 -10.30
CA ARG A 184 -6.40 2.68 -10.52
C ARG A 184 -5.29 2.66 -9.50
N CYS A 185 -5.14 1.55 -8.79
CA CYS A 185 -4.16 1.45 -7.71
C CYS A 185 -3.80 -0.01 -7.40
N ASN A 186 -2.80 -0.20 -6.56
CA ASN A 186 -2.48 -1.49 -5.98
C ASN A 186 -2.02 -1.33 -4.52
N PHE A 187 -2.10 -2.42 -3.77
CA PHE A 187 -1.71 -2.50 -2.37
C PHE A 187 -0.68 -3.61 -2.22
N TYR A 188 0.37 -3.37 -1.45
CA TYR A 188 1.49 -4.27 -1.37
C TYR A 188 1.94 -4.52 0.07
N LYS A 189 2.64 -5.63 0.23
CA LYS A 189 3.41 -5.97 1.43
C LYS A 189 4.77 -6.45 0.97
N CYS A 190 5.81 -5.87 1.53
CA CYS A 190 7.18 -6.35 1.31
C CYS A 190 7.98 -6.40 2.61
N GLY A 191 9.18 -6.94 2.47
CA GLY A 191 10.17 -7.05 3.51
C GLY A 191 11.45 -7.62 2.92
N ASP A 192 12.14 -6.79 2.10
CA ASP A 192 13.28 -7.24 1.28
C ASP A 192 14.42 -7.77 2.14
N LYS A 193 14.63 -7.20 3.34
CA LYS A 193 15.68 -7.63 4.30
C LYS A 193 15.13 -8.33 5.55
N CYS A 194 13.87 -8.75 5.54
CA CYS A 194 13.37 -9.66 6.55
C CYS A 194 14.01 -11.05 6.39
N ASP A 195 13.97 -11.89 7.42
CA ASP A 195 14.54 -13.26 7.40
C ASP A 195 14.00 -14.12 6.25
N ARG A 196 12.76 -13.87 5.86
CA ARG A 196 12.12 -14.44 4.68
C ARG A 196 11.68 -13.29 3.79
N PRO A 197 12.49 -12.87 2.79
CA PRO A 197 12.09 -11.85 1.83
C PRO A 197 10.75 -12.19 1.16
N HIS A 198 9.87 -11.21 1.01
CA HIS A 198 8.54 -11.43 0.48
C HIS A 198 7.98 -10.21 -0.22
N PHE A 199 7.15 -10.47 -1.24
CA PHE A 199 6.59 -9.45 -2.13
C PHE A 199 5.17 -9.85 -2.50
N LEU A 200 4.18 -9.31 -1.81
CA LEU A 200 2.78 -9.60 -2.04
C LEU A 200 2.07 -8.40 -2.66
N SER A 201 1.09 -8.66 -3.50
CA SER A 201 0.19 -7.65 -4.04
C SER A 201 -1.28 -8.02 -3.86
N TRP A 202 -2.16 -7.01 -3.96
CA TRP A 202 -3.60 -7.21 -4.08
C TRP A 202 -3.97 -7.59 -5.51
N SER A 203 -3.64 -6.75 -6.49
CA SER A 203 -3.80 -7.08 -7.90
C SER A 203 -2.53 -7.80 -8.38
N PRO A 204 -2.64 -8.95 -9.07
CA PRO A 204 -1.49 -9.76 -9.46
C PRO A 204 -0.59 -9.05 -10.46
N ILE A 205 0.71 -9.36 -10.38
CA ILE A 205 1.75 -8.81 -11.25
C ILE A 205 2.36 -9.95 -12.06
N ASP A 206 2.44 -9.77 -13.37
CA ASP A 206 3.11 -10.71 -14.29
C ASP A 206 4.43 -10.09 -14.78
N LYS A 207 5.46 -10.19 -13.94
CA LYS A 207 6.85 -9.77 -14.22
C LYS A 207 7.81 -10.87 -13.78
N PRO A 208 8.97 -11.03 -14.46
CA PRO A 208 9.92 -12.08 -14.14
C PRO A 208 10.62 -11.89 -12.79
N GLU A 209 10.72 -10.66 -12.29
CA GLU A 209 11.38 -10.33 -11.01
C GLU A 209 10.52 -9.38 -10.16
N PRO A 210 10.70 -9.37 -8.82
CA PRO A 210 9.95 -8.49 -7.94
C PRO A 210 10.04 -7.02 -8.34
N ASN A 211 8.88 -6.47 -8.70
CA ASN A 211 8.74 -5.08 -9.07
C ASN A 211 7.29 -4.62 -8.88
N PHE A 212 7.06 -3.71 -7.95
CA PHE A 212 5.75 -3.11 -7.70
C PHE A 212 5.46 -1.88 -8.57
N HIS A 213 6.50 -1.30 -9.18
CA HIS A 213 6.40 -0.11 -10.02
C HIS A 213 5.86 -0.42 -11.43
N CYS A 214 4.69 -1.06 -11.48
CA CYS A 214 4.06 -1.59 -12.68
C CYS A 214 2.59 -1.15 -12.76
N PRO A 215 2.29 0.13 -13.08
CA PRO A 215 0.91 0.66 -13.11
C PRO A 215 0.01 -0.08 -14.10
N GLU A 216 0.55 -0.78 -15.09
CA GLU A 216 -0.21 -1.63 -16.00
C GLU A 216 -0.97 -2.78 -15.29
N PHE A 217 -0.52 -3.19 -14.10
CA PHE A 217 -1.14 -4.23 -13.27
C PHE A 217 -2.00 -3.66 -12.13
N PHE A 218 -2.24 -2.36 -12.08
CA PHE A 218 -3.12 -1.78 -11.06
C PHE A 218 -4.56 -2.25 -11.25
N GLY A 219 -5.20 -2.58 -10.14
CA GLY A 219 -6.64 -2.83 -10.08
C GLY A 219 -7.44 -1.53 -10.05
N GLU A 220 -8.77 -1.66 -9.97
CA GLU A 220 -9.69 -0.53 -9.92
C GLU A 220 -10.40 -0.45 -8.57
N VAL A 221 -10.43 0.74 -7.98
CA VAL A 221 -11.20 1.07 -6.79
C VAL A 221 -12.28 2.08 -7.17
N ILE A 222 -13.55 1.69 -7.00
CA ILE A 222 -14.70 2.55 -7.22
C ILE A 222 -15.02 3.29 -5.93
N LEU A 223 -15.18 4.60 -5.98
CA LEU A 223 -15.54 5.41 -4.83
C LEU A 223 -17.08 5.54 -4.77
N VAL A 224 -17.70 4.92 -3.72
CA VAL A 224 -19.16 4.79 -3.56
C VAL A 224 -19.66 5.37 -2.24
#